data_cd1ab00c7484d3c05832c9d38504d39d
#
_entry.id   cd1ab00c7484d3c05832c9d38504d39d
#
_cell.length_a   1.000
_cell.length_b   1.000
_cell.length_c   1.000
_cell.angle_alpha   90.00
_cell.angle_beta   90.00
_cell.angle_gamma   90.00
#
_symmetry.space_group_name_H-M   'P 1'
#
loop_
_entity.id
_entity.type
_entity.pdbx_description
1 polymer ?
#
loop_
_entity_poly.entity_id
_entity_poly.type
_entity_poly.pdbx_seq_one_letter_code
_entity_poly.pdbx_strand_id
1 'polypeptide(L)'
;MYVENVKSQMRKGMLEYCVMLLLDKKSYYSSDIIDELERANLIVVEGTLYPLLSRLKKEALLAYEWQESPSGPPRKYYKLTDAGKAVLATLDESWRQLAGTVDGIKNL
;
A
#
# COMPACT_ATOMS: atom_id res chain seq x y z
N MET A 1 4.25 -12.56 22.41
CA MET A 1 3.79 -13.32 21.24
C MET A 1 2.37 -12.98 20.84
N TYR A 2 1.41 -12.99 21.75
CA TYR A 2 0.02 -12.66 21.41
C TYR A 2 -0.08 -11.24 20.84
N VAL A 3 0.47 -10.26 21.53
CA VAL A 3 0.39 -8.85 21.15
C VAL A 3 1.03 -8.63 19.77
N GLU A 4 2.20 -9.21 19.55
CA GLU A 4 2.90 -9.07 18.26
C GLU A 4 2.11 -9.71 17.11
N ASN A 5 1.44 -10.83 17.37
CA ASN A 5 0.60 -11.47 16.37
C ASN A 5 -0.59 -10.60 15.98
N VAL A 6 -1.26 -9.99 16.96
CA VAL A 6 -2.39 -9.09 16.71
C VAL A 6 -1.92 -7.85 15.94
N LYS A 7 -0.82 -7.23 16.36
CA LYS A 7 -0.24 -6.08 15.64
C LYS A 7 0.09 -6.43 14.19
N SER A 8 0.65 -7.62 13.97
CA SER A 8 0.99 -8.08 12.63
C SER A 8 -0.25 -8.20 11.74
N GLN A 9 -1.35 -8.75 12.29
CA GLN A 9 -2.61 -8.85 11.56
C GLN A 9 -3.19 -7.47 11.23
N MET A 10 -3.11 -6.53 12.18
CA MET A 10 -3.57 -5.16 11.94
C MET A 10 -2.78 -4.51 10.81
N ARG A 11 -1.45 -4.63 10.83
CA ARG A 11 -0.60 -4.08 9.78
C ARG A 11 -0.90 -4.71 8.41
N LYS A 12 -1.10 -6.02 8.36
CA LYS A 12 -1.41 -6.72 7.11
C LYS A 12 -2.71 -6.22 6.49
N GLY A 13 -3.71 -5.97 7.32
CA GLY A 13 -4.99 -5.46 6.84
C GLY A 13 -4.89 -4.05 6.25
N MET A 14 -3.90 -3.27 6.70
CA MET A 14 -3.73 -1.89 6.24
C MET A 14 -2.75 -1.75 5.08
N LEU A 15 -1.94 -2.77 4.81
CA LEU A 15 -0.81 -2.64 3.90
C LEU A 15 -1.22 -2.26 2.49
N GLU A 16 -2.23 -2.95 1.94
CA GLU A 16 -2.69 -2.71 0.58
C GLU A 16 -3.19 -1.27 0.41
N TYR A 17 -3.96 -0.80 1.37
CA TYR A 17 -4.45 0.57 1.40
C TYR A 17 -3.30 1.58 1.45
N CYS A 18 -2.31 1.35 2.33
CA CYS A 18 -1.17 2.26 2.47
C CYS A 18 -0.30 2.30 1.21
N VAL A 19 -0.11 1.16 0.53
CA VAL A 19 0.61 1.13 -0.75
C VAL A 19 -0.14 1.97 -1.79
N MET A 20 -1.46 1.84 -1.86
CA MET A 20 -2.25 2.63 -2.80
C MET A 20 -2.19 4.13 -2.48
N LEU A 21 -2.17 4.49 -1.20
CA LEU A 21 -2.01 5.90 -0.80
C LEU A 21 -0.69 6.47 -1.32
N LEU A 22 0.41 5.72 -1.21
CA LEU A 22 1.70 6.15 -1.75
C LEU A 22 1.62 6.33 -3.27
N LEU A 23 1.07 5.35 -3.97
CA LEU A 23 1.01 5.35 -5.43
C LEU A 23 0.03 6.38 -5.99
N ASP A 24 -0.80 6.96 -5.14
CA ASP A 24 -1.63 8.11 -5.50
C ASP A 24 -0.84 9.41 -5.52
N LYS A 25 0.29 9.47 -4.80
CA LYS A 25 1.12 10.67 -4.73
C LYS A 25 1.98 10.84 -5.99
N LYS A 26 2.60 9.77 -6.43
CA LYS A 26 3.49 9.75 -7.60
C LYS A 26 3.82 8.31 -7.96
N SER A 27 4.55 8.10 -9.04
CA SER A 27 5.09 6.79 -9.39
C SER A 27 6.24 6.43 -8.46
N TYR A 28 6.31 5.16 -8.05
CA TYR A 28 7.36 4.65 -7.18
C TYR A 28 7.95 3.36 -7.73
N TYR A 29 9.27 3.24 -7.59
CA TYR A 29 9.96 1.97 -7.76
C TYR A 29 9.70 1.12 -6.49
N SER A 30 9.73 -0.22 -6.62
CA SER A 30 9.37 -1.11 -5.52
C SER A 30 10.17 -0.89 -4.24
N SER A 31 11.51 -0.69 -4.36
CA SER A 31 12.32 -0.45 -3.16
C SER A 31 11.99 0.89 -2.50
N ASP A 32 11.55 1.87 -3.27
CA ASP A 32 11.13 3.17 -2.73
C ASP A 32 9.84 3.04 -1.93
N ILE A 33 8.93 2.16 -2.38
CA ILE A 33 7.70 1.86 -1.63
C ILE A 33 8.06 1.27 -0.26
N ILE A 34 8.97 0.30 -0.24
CA ILE A 34 9.43 -0.34 0.99
C ILE A 34 10.04 0.71 1.93
N ASP A 35 10.92 1.58 1.40
CA ASP A 35 11.58 2.61 2.19
C ASP A 35 10.58 3.60 2.80
N GLU A 36 9.59 4.05 2.02
CA GLU A 36 8.58 4.97 2.51
C GLU A 36 7.70 4.34 3.59
N LEU A 37 7.31 3.08 3.40
CA LEU A 37 6.53 2.36 4.41
C LEU A 37 7.34 2.18 5.69
N GLU A 38 8.63 1.87 5.57
CA GLU A 38 9.51 1.72 6.73
C GLU A 38 9.63 3.03 7.50
N ARG A 39 9.77 4.17 6.81
CA ARG A 39 9.77 5.49 7.46
C ARG A 39 8.49 5.77 8.23
N ALA A 40 7.37 5.19 7.78
CA ALA A 40 6.08 5.30 8.44
C ALA A 40 5.86 4.19 9.49
N ASN A 41 6.88 3.43 9.83
CA ASN A 41 6.83 2.31 10.77
C ASN A 41 5.95 1.14 10.31
N LEU A 42 5.77 1.01 8.99
CA LEU A 42 5.10 -0.13 8.37
C LEU A 42 6.15 -0.95 7.63
N ILE A 43 6.83 -1.82 8.35
CA ILE A 43 7.90 -2.63 7.76
C ILE A 43 7.31 -3.74 6.90
N VAL A 44 7.73 -3.80 5.64
CA VAL A 44 7.32 -4.83 4.71
C VAL A 44 8.54 -5.33 3.94
N VAL A 45 8.56 -6.62 3.63
CA VAL A 45 9.63 -7.21 2.83
C VAL A 45 9.16 -7.44 1.40
N GLU A 46 10.12 -7.58 0.49
CA GLU A 46 9.84 -7.78 -0.93
C GLU A 46 8.90 -8.98 -1.18
N GLY A 47 9.10 -10.07 -0.44
CA GLY A 47 8.28 -11.27 -0.57
C GLY A 47 6.80 -11.03 -0.27
N THR A 48 6.47 -9.98 0.48
CA THR A 48 5.09 -9.58 0.75
C THR A 48 4.62 -8.52 -0.24
N LEU A 49 5.49 -7.58 -0.59
CA LEU A 49 5.12 -6.46 -1.46
C LEU A 49 4.87 -6.90 -2.90
N TYR A 50 5.74 -7.71 -3.49
CA TYR A 50 5.59 -8.09 -4.90
C TYR A 50 4.27 -8.83 -5.21
N PRO A 51 3.84 -9.81 -4.41
CA PRO A 51 2.52 -10.42 -4.63
C PRO A 51 1.36 -9.43 -4.55
N LEU A 52 1.47 -8.45 -3.66
CA LEU A 52 0.47 -7.40 -3.50
C LEU A 52 0.40 -6.53 -4.76
N LEU A 53 1.54 -6.08 -5.26
CA LEU A 53 1.61 -5.29 -6.49
C LEU A 53 1.07 -6.08 -7.69
N SER A 54 1.39 -7.39 -7.76
CA SER A 54 0.88 -8.26 -8.82
C SER A 54 -0.64 -8.38 -8.80
N ARG A 55 -1.23 -8.52 -7.60
CA ARG A 55 -2.69 -8.56 -7.47
C ARG A 55 -3.34 -7.28 -7.93
N LEU A 56 -2.82 -6.14 -7.50
CA LEU A 56 -3.37 -4.84 -7.86
C LEU A 56 -3.26 -4.61 -9.37
N LYS A 57 -2.16 -5.02 -9.99
CA LYS A 57 -1.98 -4.91 -11.44
C LYS A 57 -2.97 -5.81 -12.18
N LYS A 58 -3.19 -7.01 -11.69
CA LYS A 58 -4.13 -7.96 -12.28
C LYS A 58 -5.56 -7.43 -12.26
N GLU A 59 -5.91 -6.69 -11.21
CA GLU A 59 -7.22 -6.04 -11.08
C GLU A 59 -7.28 -4.71 -11.86
N ALA A 60 -6.24 -4.38 -12.60
CA ALA A 60 -6.12 -3.14 -13.37
C ALA A 60 -6.17 -1.87 -12.50
N LEU A 61 -5.81 -1.98 -11.22
CA LEU A 61 -5.76 -0.84 -10.29
C LEU A 61 -4.41 -0.15 -10.31
N LEU A 62 -3.36 -0.86 -10.76
CA LEU A 62 -2.02 -0.34 -10.98
C LEU A 62 -1.60 -0.52 -12.42
N ALA A 63 -0.77 0.40 -12.87
CA ALA A 63 0.01 0.26 -14.08
C ALA A 63 1.47 0.46 -13.73
N TYR A 64 2.37 0.10 -14.63
CA TYR A 64 3.78 0.42 -14.46
C TYR A 64 4.37 0.87 -15.78
N GLU A 65 5.45 1.60 -15.67
CA GLU A 65 6.26 1.96 -16.81
C GLU A 65 7.73 1.71 -16.49
N TRP A 66 8.50 1.40 -17.51
CA TRP A 66 9.93 1.21 -17.36
C TRP A 66 10.59 2.58 -17.45
N GLN A 67 11.52 2.86 -16.52
CA GLN A 67 12.33 4.07 -16.54
C GLN A 67 13.80 3.69 -16.46
N GLU A 68 14.63 4.43 -17.18
CA GLU A 68 16.07 4.19 -17.13
C GLU A 68 16.62 4.49 -15.75
N SER A 69 17.61 3.68 -15.34
CA SER A 69 18.32 3.85 -14.10
C SER A 69 19.73 4.38 -14.40
N PRO A 70 20.25 5.37 -13.65
CA PRO A 70 21.58 5.92 -13.89
C PRO A 70 22.71 4.90 -13.76
N SER A 71 22.51 3.83 -13.00
CA SER A 71 23.56 2.88 -12.63
C SER A 71 23.21 1.42 -12.86
N GLY A 72 22.22 1.12 -13.71
CA GLY A 72 21.85 -0.27 -13.91
C GLY A 72 20.73 -0.44 -14.94
N PRO A 73 20.11 -1.61 -14.97
CA PRO A 73 19.02 -1.89 -15.90
C PRO A 73 17.80 -1.01 -15.59
N PRO A 74 16.89 -0.85 -16.57
CA PRO A 74 15.66 -0.11 -16.37
C PRO A 74 14.86 -0.68 -15.20
N ARG A 75 14.08 0.18 -14.54
CA ARG A 75 13.27 -0.16 -13.37
C ARG A 75 11.80 0.07 -13.65
N LYS A 76 10.95 -0.77 -13.08
CA LYS A 76 9.50 -0.59 -13.11
C LYS A 76 9.09 0.45 -12.08
N TYR A 77 8.37 1.47 -12.54
CA TYR A 77 7.75 2.47 -11.66
C TYR A 77 6.25 2.26 -11.70
N TYR A 78 5.66 2.06 -10.55
CA TYR A 78 4.24 1.76 -10.39
C TYR A 78 3.46 3.02 -10.08
N LYS A 79 2.23 3.07 -10.57
CA LYS A 79 1.30 4.18 -10.29
C LYS A 79 -0.12 3.66 -10.29
N LEU A 80 -1.05 4.40 -9.67
CA LEU A 80 -2.46 4.08 -9.74
C LEU A 80 -3.03 4.39 -11.13
N THR A 81 -3.92 3.53 -11.59
CA THR A 81 -4.78 3.82 -12.72
C THR A 81 -5.98 4.65 -12.24
N ASP A 82 -6.80 5.14 -13.17
CA ASP A 82 -8.05 5.83 -12.81
C ASP A 82 -8.96 4.90 -12.00
N ALA A 83 -9.03 3.61 -12.39
CA ALA A 83 -9.78 2.62 -11.62
C ALA A 83 -9.20 2.46 -10.21
N GLY A 84 -7.86 2.48 -10.08
CA GLY A 84 -7.18 2.42 -8.79
C GLY A 84 -7.53 3.60 -7.90
N LYS A 85 -7.59 4.80 -8.48
CA LYS A 85 -7.99 6.01 -7.73
C LYS A 85 -9.42 5.93 -7.24
N ALA A 86 -10.33 5.37 -8.04
CA ALA A 86 -11.72 5.18 -7.64
C ALA A 86 -11.83 4.18 -6.48
N VAL A 87 -11.08 3.08 -6.54
CA VAL A 87 -11.04 2.10 -5.45
C VAL A 87 -10.45 2.74 -4.20
N LEU A 88 -9.39 3.53 -4.34
CA LEU A 88 -8.78 4.22 -3.20
C LEU A 88 -9.77 5.14 -2.50
N ALA A 89 -10.60 5.87 -3.24
CA ALA A 89 -11.62 6.73 -2.64
C ALA A 89 -12.60 5.92 -1.79
N THR A 90 -12.99 4.73 -2.26
CA THR A 90 -13.85 3.82 -1.49
C THR A 90 -13.15 3.32 -0.23
N LEU A 91 -11.87 2.99 -0.34
CA LEU A 91 -11.08 2.54 0.82
C LEU A 91 -10.89 3.66 1.84
N ASP A 92 -10.71 4.91 1.38
CA ASP A 92 -10.64 6.06 2.27
C ASP A 92 -11.91 6.18 3.12
N GLU A 93 -13.06 5.98 2.50
CA GLU A 93 -14.34 6.01 3.22
C GLU A 93 -14.45 4.86 4.20
N SER A 94 -14.06 3.65 3.78
CA SER A 94 -14.05 2.48 4.65
C SER A 94 -13.15 2.68 5.87
N TRP A 95 -11.98 3.30 5.67
CA TRP A 95 -11.06 3.61 6.76
C TRP A 95 -11.70 4.59 7.75
N ARG A 96 -12.33 5.66 7.26
CA ARG A 96 -13.01 6.62 8.15
C ARG A 96 -14.11 5.95 8.96
N GLN A 97 -14.90 5.08 8.35
CA GLN A 97 -15.96 4.36 9.05
C GLN A 97 -15.39 3.42 10.10
N LEU A 98 -14.34 2.68 9.76
CA LEU A 98 -13.70 1.74 10.68
C LEU A 98 -13.09 2.47 11.88
N ALA A 99 -12.37 3.56 11.63
CA ALA A 99 -11.79 4.38 12.69
C ALA A 99 -12.88 4.94 13.61
N GLY A 100 -13.97 5.42 13.03
CA GLY A 100 -15.12 5.90 13.79
C GLY A 100 -15.77 4.82 14.65
N THR A 101 -15.88 3.60 14.09
CA THR A 101 -16.41 2.46 14.84
C THR A 101 -15.53 2.13 16.04
N VAL A 102 -14.21 2.11 15.84
CA VAL A 102 -13.27 1.85 16.94
C VAL A 102 -13.39 2.92 18.01
N ASP A 103 -13.41 4.19 17.61
CA ASP A 103 -13.56 5.29 18.56
C ASP A 103 -14.88 5.22 19.32
N GLY A 104 -15.96 4.86 18.62
CA GLY A 104 -17.27 4.67 19.26
C GLY A 104 -17.25 3.59 20.34
N ILE A 105 -16.58 2.47 20.05
CA ILE A 105 -16.44 1.37 21.02
C ILE A 105 -15.61 1.82 22.23
N LYS A 106 -14.51 2.55 21.99
CA LYS A 106 -13.67 3.05 23.10
C LYS A 106 -14.44 3.97 24.03
N ASN A 107 -15.44 4.65 23.52
CA ASN A 107 -16.19 5.66 24.28
C ASN A 107 -17.56 5.16 24.76
N LEU A 108 -17.76 3.85 24.80
CA LEU A 108 -18.99 3.26 25.37
C LEU A 108 -19.09 3.51 26.88
#